data_515df172c9ced2567eaac6eeab05b29d
#
_entry.id   515df172c9ced2567eaac6eeab05b29d
#
_cell.length_a   1.000
_cell.length_b   1.000
_cell.length_c   1.000
_cell.angle_alpha   90.00
_cell.angle_beta   90.00
_cell.angle_gamma   90.00
#
_symmetry.space_group_name_H-M   'P 1'
#
loop_
_entity.id
_entity.type
_entity.pdbx_description
1 polymer ?
#
loop_
_entity_poly.entity_id
_entity_poly.type
_entity_poly.pdbx_seq_one_letter_code
_entity_poly.pdbx_strand_id
1 'polypeptide(L)'
;MSQTLQLSSSDATLQAELYGDLPARRGVVLVHGSGWDASGWRDIAPRFVARGVPALALNLRGYDGSTGKTNRWEDPGEWSPITDLRAAKRALREQGAGEIALVGASMGGHAVLGSSFDGDIECVVSISAPVGETPDELSRRITGRKLFVCADEDNLGAWPHVLRAFGAVAVPKTLLAFGGKEHSRGMFAAPYGDAAISAIVDFVAEGL
;
A
#
# COMPACT_ATOMS: atom_id res chain seq x y z
N MET A 1 -19.65 4.98 -6.38
CA MET A 1 -19.17 5.04 -7.79
C MET A 1 -17.69 5.40 -7.75
N SER A 2 -16.88 4.93 -8.68
CA SER A 2 -15.48 5.32 -8.82
C SER A 2 -15.31 6.22 -10.05
N GLN A 3 -14.22 6.97 -10.07
CA GLN A 3 -13.77 7.78 -11.19
C GLN A 3 -12.40 7.27 -11.64
N THR A 4 -12.26 6.98 -12.94
CA THR A 4 -10.96 6.63 -13.52
C THR A 4 -10.13 7.90 -13.72
N LEU A 5 -8.88 7.88 -13.27
CA LEU A 5 -7.91 8.95 -13.42
C LEU A 5 -6.70 8.47 -14.23
N GLN A 6 -6.07 9.41 -14.95
CA GLN A 6 -4.78 9.21 -15.60
C GLN A 6 -3.74 10.09 -14.91
N LEU A 7 -2.69 9.48 -14.38
CA LEU A 7 -1.65 10.16 -13.62
C LEU A 7 -0.34 10.14 -14.39
N SER A 8 0.35 11.28 -14.44
CA SER A 8 1.69 11.36 -15.03
C SER A 8 2.75 10.93 -14.00
N SER A 9 3.57 9.94 -14.35
CA SER A 9 4.65 9.42 -13.52
C SER A 9 5.91 9.26 -14.35
N SER A 10 6.81 10.25 -14.28
CA SER A 10 8.07 10.24 -15.05
C SER A 10 7.81 9.94 -16.54
N ASP A 11 8.16 8.75 -17.00
CA ASP A 11 8.05 8.25 -18.38
C ASP A 11 6.80 7.37 -18.61
N ALA A 12 5.87 7.33 -17.65
CA ALA A 12 4.66 6.51 -17.72
C ALA A 12 3.39 7.33 -17.44
N THR A 13 2.28 6.88 -18.02
CA THR A 13 0.93 7.27 -17.64
C THR A 13 0.30 6.13 -16.86
N LEU A 14 -0.15 6.43 -15.65
CA LEU A 14 -0.74 5.44 -14.75
C LEU A 14 -2.25 5.59 -14.71
N GLN A 15 -2.97 4.48 -14.76
CA GLN A 15 -4.40 4.46 -14.49
C GLN A 15 -4.66 4.23 -13.02
N ALA A 16 -5.61 4.95 -12.46
CA ALA A 16 -6.06 4.77 -11.08
C ALA A 16 -7.57 4.93 -10.98
N GLU A 17 -8.18 4.26 -10.01
CA GLU A 17 -9.60 4.39 -9.68
C GLU A 17 -9.75 5.14 -8.37
N LEU A 18 -10.34 6.33 -8.40
CA LEU A 18 -10.68 7.11 -7.22
C LEU A 18 -12.09 6.75 -6.73
N TYR A 19 -12.19 6.36 -5.48
CA TYR A 19 -13.42 6.09 -4.74
C TYR A 19 -13.65 7.17 -3.70
N GLY A 20 -14.89 7.67 -3.60
CA GLY A 20 -15.25 8.75 -2.68
C GLY A 20 -14.90 10.14 -3.21
N ASP A 21 -15.19 11.15 -2.41
CA ASP A 21 -15.11 12.55 -2.81
C ASP A 21 -13.97 13.26 -2.08
N LEU A 22 -13.30 14.18 -2.77
CA LEU A 22 -12.31 15.11 -2.24
C LEU A 22 -12.85 16.55 -2.39
N PRO A 23 -12.51 17.51 -1.52
CA PRO A 23 -11.47 17.42 -0.48
C PRO A 23 -11.85 16.60 0.75
N ALA A 24 -10.86 16.03 1.42
CA ALA A 24 -11.02 15.28 2.67
C ALA A 24 -9.81 15.47 3.60
N ARG A 25 -10.00 15.22 4.90
CA ARG A 25 -8.88 15.28 5.86
C ARG A 25 -7.76 14.34 5.46
N ARG A 26 -8.10 13.13 5.01
CA ARG A 26 -7.14 12.08 4.62
C ARG A 26 -7.57 11.40 3.35
N GLY A 27 -6.61 11.03 2.49
CA GLY A 27 -6.81 10.12 1.37
C GLY A 27 -5.87 8.92 1.47
N VAL A 28 -6.27 7.77 0.93
CA VAL A 28 -5.43 6.54 0.93
C VAL A 28 -5.10 6.10 -0.49
N VAL A 29 -3.82 5.76 -0.73
CA VAL A 29 -3.40 5.06 -1.95
C VAL A 29 -3.36 3.56 -1.68
N LEU A 30 -4.07 2.78 -2.49
CA LEU A 30 -4.12 1.32 -2.43
C LEU A 30 -3.27 0.73 -3.55
N VAL A 31 -2.30 -0.11 -3.22
CA VAL A 31 -1.28 -0.63 -4.16
C VAL A 31 -1.30 -2.15 -4.20
N HIS A 32 -1.48 -2.69 -5.39
CA HIS A 32 -1.61 -4.12 -5.63
C HIS A 32 -0.28 -4.88 -5.57
N GLY A 33 -0.35 -6.22 -5.46
CA GLY A 33 0.78 -7.13 -5.59
C GLY A 33 1.07 -7.51 -7.06
N SER A 34 2.14 -8.26 -7.29
CA SER A 34 2.63 -8.60 -8.64
C SER A 34 1.72 -9.51 -9.46
N GLY A 35 0.77 -10.15 -8.97
CA GLY A 35 -0.11 -11.09 -9.71
C GLY A 35 -1.50 -10.55 -10.01
N TRP A 36 -1.76 -9.28 -9.76
CA TRP A 36 -3.07 -8.65 -9.88
C TRP A 36 -2.92 -7.13 -10.06
N ASP A 37 -4.00 -6.40 -10.20
CA ASP A 37 -4.09 -4.97 -10.50
C ASP A 37 -5.03 -4.24 -9.52
N ALA A 38 -5.28 -2.95 -9.75
CA ALA A 38 -6.14 -2.12 -8.91
C ALA A 38 -7.56 -2.68 -8.72
N SER A 39 -8.06 -3.51 -9.64
CA SER A 39 -9.40 -4.12 -9.53
C SER A 39 -9.55 -5.01 -8.29
N GLY A 40 -8.44 -5.54 -7.77
CA GLY A 40 -8.43 -6.32 -6.54
C GLY A 40 -8.81 -5.53 -5.27
N TRP A 41 -8.83 -4.21 -5.35
CA TRP A 41 -9.26 -3.32 -4.27
C TRP A 41 -10.73 -2.90 -4.37
N ARG A 42 -11.46 -3.29 -5.44
CA ARG A 42 -12.82 -2.83 -5.73
C ARG A 42 -13.79 -3.01 -4.58
N ASP A 43 -13.72 -4.13 -3.89
CA ASP A 43 -14.63 -4.45 -2.78
C ASP A 43 -14.14 -3.88 -1.43
N ILE A 44 -12.88 -3.45 -1.36
CA ILE A 44 -12.24 -2.94 -0.15
C ILE A 44 -12.24 -1.41 -0.11
N ALA A 45 -11.98 -0.75 -1.25
CA ALA A 45 -11.95 0.72 -1.34
C ALA A 45 -13.21 1.42 -0.81
N PRO A 46 -14.44 0.91 -1.06
CA PRO A 46 -15.66 1.48 -0.49
C PRO A 46 -15.70 1.45 1.06
N ARG A 47 -14.98 0.53 1.70
CA ARG A 47 -14.92 0.46 3.17
C ARG A 47 -14.12 1.64 3.77
N PHE A 48 -13.07 2.08 3.09
CA PHE A 48 -12.36 3.33 3.45
C PHE A 48 -13.26 4.55 3.26
N VAL A 49 -13.98 4.60 2.15
CA VAL A 49 -14.94 5.69 1.88
C VAL A 49 -16.03 5.77 2.95
N ALA A 50 -16.56 4.64 3.40
CA ALA A 50 -17.54 4.57 4.49
C ALA A 50 -17.00 5.13 5.83
N ARG A 51 -15.65 5.21 5.99
CA ARG A 51 -14.99 5.84 7.14
C ARG A 51 -14.49 7.27 6.84
N GLY A 52 -14.97 7.89 5.75
CA GLY A 52 -14.60 9.25 5.35
C GLY A 52 -13.19 9.39 4.78
N VAL A 53 -12.60 8.29 4.29
CA VAL A 53 -11.27 8.27 3.66
C VAL A 53 -11.42 7.91 2.18
N PRO A 54 -11.41 8.88 1.25
CA PRO A 54 -11.33 8.60 -0.18
C PRO A 54 -10.13 7.74 -0.52
N ALA A 55 -10.32 6.78 -1.43
CA ALA A 55 -9.32 5.78 -1.77
C ALA A 55 -8.96 5.81 -3.26
N LEU A 56 -7.67 5.89 -3.55
CA LEU A 56 -7.10 5.83 -4.91
C LEU A 56 -6.45 4.46 -5.12
N ALA A 57 -7.13 3.56 -5.83
CA ALA A 57 -6.57 2.28 -6.22
C ALA A 57 -5.69 2.47 -7.47
N LEU A 58 -4.38 2.28 -7.31
CA LEU A 58 -3.37 2.56 -8.32
C LEU A 58 -3.01 1.30 -9.11
N ASN A 59 -3.03 1.38 -10.44
CA ASN A 59 -2.31 0.47 -11.30
C ASN A 59 -0.87 0.96 -11.48
N LEU A 60 0.10 0.21 -10.98
CA LEU A 60 1.52 0.48 -11.22
C LEU A 60 1.83 0.39 -12.72
N ARG A 61 2.92 1.01 -13.17
CA ARG A 61 3.34 0.94 -14.57
C ARG A 61 3.46 -0.51 -15.07
N GLY A 62 2.99 -0.76 -16.29
CA GLY A 62 2.96 -2.09 -16.89
C GLY A 62 1.82 -3.00 -16.43
N TYR A 63 0.91 -2.49 -15.59
CA TYR A 63 -0.34 -3.14 -15.23
C TYR A 63 -1.53 -2.46 -15.91
N ASP A 64 -2.71 -3.07 -15.81
CA ASP A 64 -3.91 -2.71 -16.54
C ASP A 64 -4.14 -1.19 -16.68
N GLY A 65 -4.26 -0.71 -17.92
CA GLY A 65 -4.46 0.72 -18.22
C GLY A 65 -3.28 1.64 -17.99
N SER A 66 -2.18 1.16 -17.37
CA SER A 66 -0.96 1.91 -17.17
C SER A 66 0.10 1.57 -18.22
N THR A 67 0.80 2.60 -18.73
CA THR A 67 1.89 2.42 -19.69
C THR A 67 3.22 2.13 -18.98
N GLY A 68 4.28 1.94 -19.76
CA GLY A 68 5.61 1.70 -19.24
C GLY A 68 5.84 0.25 -18.78
N LYS A 69 6.90 0.04 -18.02
CA LYS A 69 7.27 -1.27 -17.48
C LYS A 69 7.92 -1.10 -16.12
N THR A 70 7.51 -1.91 -15.16
CA THR A 70 8.16 -1.98 -13.84
C THR A 70 9.58 -2.54 -14.01
N ASN A 71 10.59 -1.83 -13.50
CA ASN A 71 11.94 -2.34 -13.37
C ASN A 71 12.02 -3.34 -12.22
N ARG A 72 13.10 -4.12 -12.18
CA ARG A 72 13.34 -5.05 -11.08
C ARG A 72 13.85 -4.28 -9.86
N TRP A 73 13.58 -4.80 -8.68
CA TRP A 73 14.08 -4.22 -7.44
C TRP A 73 15.61 -4.08 -7.39
N GLU A 74 16.30 -5.05 -7.99
CA GLU A 74 17.76 -5.12 -8.02
C GLU A 74 18.39 -4.27 -9.14
N ASP A 75 17.59 -3.70 -10.05
CA ASP A 75 18.09 -2.86 -11.11
C ASP A 75 18.70 -1.56 -10.56
N PRO A 76 19.73 -1.01 -11.18
CA PRO A 76 20.27 0.29 -10.78
C PRO A 76 19.24 1.41 -10.84
N GLY A 77 19.28 2.29 -9.85
CA GLY A 77 18.40 3.45 -9.77
C GLY A 77 17.20 3.24 -8.86
N GLU A 78 16.26 4.15 -8.93
CA GLU A 78 15.06 4.06 -8.11
C GLU A 78 14.09 3.02 -8.65
N TRP A 79 13.56 2.21 -7.78
CA TRP A 79 12.54 1.25 -8.15
C TRP A 79 11.24 1.96 -8.56
N SER A 80 10.80 1.72 -9.78
CA SER A 80 9.72 2.47 -10.43
C SER A 80 8.38 2.49 -9.67
N PRO A 81 7.95 1.47 -8.91
CA PRO A 81 6.78 1.56 -8.05
C PRO A 81 6.84 2.70 -7.02
N ILE A 82 8.02 3.06 -6.52
CA ILE A 82 8.19 4.21 -5.59
C ILE A 82 7.90 5.51 -6.34
N THR A 83 8.41 5.67 -7.57
CA THR A 83 8.13 6.83 -8.43
C THR A 83 6.64 6.94 -8.75
N ASP A 84 5.97 5.81 -9.04
CA ASP A 84 4.54 5.76 -9.32
C ASP A 84 3.70 6.16 -8.09
N LEU A 85 4.11 5.73 -6.90
CA LEU A 85 3.48 6.13 -5.64
C LEU A 85 3.60 7.62 -5.37
N ARG A 86 4.73 8.26 -5.73
CA ARG A 86 4.85 9.72 -5.63
C ARG A 86 3.86 10.44 -6.53
N ALA A 87 3.61 9.92 -7.74
CA ALA A 87 2.57 10.47 -8.63
C ALA A 87 1.17 10.32 -8.02
N ALA A 88 0.86 9.16 -7.42
CA ALA A 88 -0.42 8.93 -6.76
C ALA A 88 -0.61 9.83 -5.52
N LYS A 89 0.41 9.97 -4.66
CA LYS A 89 0.40 10.89 -3.51
C LYS A 89 0.13 12.33 -3.95
N ARG A 90 0.83 12.78 -5.00
CA ARG A 90 0.64 14.13 -5.57
C ARG A 90 -0.79 14.31 -6.06
N ALA A 91 -1.33 13.37 -6.83
CA ALA A 91 -2.69 13.45 -7.36
C ALA A 91 -3.75 13.57 -6.26
N LEU A 92 -3.63 12.81 -5.16
CA LEU A 92 -4.53 12.96 -4.03
C LEU A 92 -4.42 14.34 -3.37
N ARG A 93 -3.22 14.88 -3.20
CA ARG A 93 -3.02 16.22 -2.63
C ARG A 93 -3.60 17.32 -3.52
N GLU A 94 -3.38 17.24 -4.82
CA GLU A 94 -3.91 18.20 -5.81
C GLU A 94 -5.44 18.22 -5.81
N GLN A 95 -6.08 17.11 -5.47
CA GLN A 95 -7.52 17.02 -5.30
C GLN A 95 -8.01 17.38 -3.89
N GLY A 96 -7.13 17.74 -2.96
CA GLY A 96 -7.47 18.24 -1.64
C GLY A 96 -7.43 17.24 -0.49
N ALA A 97 -6.70 16.14 -0.62
CA ALA A 97 -6.37 15.29 0.53
C ALA A 97 -5.35 16.00 1.43
N GLY A 98 -5.69 16.23 2.70
CA GLY A 98 -4.81 16.89 3.68
C GLY A 98 -3.68 16.00 4.16
N GLU A 99 -3.99 14.75 4.49
CA GLU A 99 -3.06 13.71 4.93
C GLU A 99 -3.07 12.54 3.94
N ILE A 100 -1.94 11.87 3.77
CA ILE A 100 -1.83 10.71 2.90
C ILE A 100 -1.53 9.45 3.71
N ALA A 101 -2.32 8.41 3.48
CA ALA A 101 -2.07 7.04 3.93
C ALA A 101 -1.69 6.16 2.74
N LEU A 102 -0.86 5.16 2.98
CA LEU A 102 -0.47 4.17 1.97
C LEU A 102 -0.83 2.77 2.45
N VAL A 103 -1.48 1.98 1.61
CA VAL A 103 -1.79 0.57 1.87
C VAL A 103 -1.32 -0.25 0.68
N GLY A 104 -0.44 -1.21 0.91
CA GLY A 104 0.08 -2.04 -0.16
C GLY A 104 0.18 -3.51 0.21
N ALA A 105 0.06 -4.37 -0.78
CA ALA A 105 0.08 -5.81 -0.60
C ALA A 105 1.21 -6.46 -1.43
N SER A 106 1.99 -7.37 -0.84
CA SER A 106 3.12 -8.05 -1.48
C SER A 106 4.12 -7.03 -2.09
N MET A 107 4.33 -7.03 -3.40
CA MET A 107 5.12 -6.04 -4.11
C MET A 107 4.68 -4.60 -3.76
N GLY A 108 3.38 -4.34 -3.76
CA GLY A 108 2.83 -3.04 -3.34
C GLY A 108 3.14 -2.72 -1.88
N GLY A 109 3.15 -3.73 -1.00
CA GLY A 109 3.53 -3.58 0.41
C GLY A 109 4.99 -3.16 0.58
N HIS A 110 5.89 -3.68 -0.25
CA HIS A 110 7.29 -3.24 -0.30
C HIS A 110 7.39 -1.79 -0.84
N ALA A 111 6.66 -1.49 -1.91
CA ALA A 111 6.68 -0.17 -2.53
C ALA A 111 6.19 0.94 -1.57
N VAL A 112 5.10 0.69 -0.81
CA VAL A 112 4.60 1.70 0.15
C VAL A 112 5.58 1.95 1.29
N LEU A 113 6.30 0.94 1.77
CA LEU A 113 7.36 1.12 2.76
C LEU A 113 8.49 2.00 2.20
N GLY A 114 8.97 1.71 0.98
CA GLY A 114 10.00 2.52 0.33
C GLY A 114 9.56 3.96 0.05
N SER A 115 8.33 4.16 -0.40
CA SER A 115 7.76 5.49 -0.64
C SER A 115 7.57 6.31 0.64
N SER A 116 7.49 5.66 1.80
CA SER A 116 7.39 6.34 3.09
C SER A 116 8.67 7.07 3.52
N PHE A 117 9.80 6.78 2.87
CA PHE A 117 11.07 7.48 3.12
C PHE A 117 11.01 8.99 2.79
N ASP A 118 10.05 9.41 1.97
CA ASP A 118 9.83 10.83 1.65
C ASP A 118 9.37 11.64 2.88
N GLY A 119 8.92 10.99 3.95
CA GLY A 119 8.53 11.65 5.21
C GLY A 119 7.22 12.41 5.14
N ASP A 120 6.42 12.19 4.11
CA ASP A 120 5.25 12.98 3.75
C ASP A 120 3.92 12.22 3.90
N ILE A 121 3.92 11.13 4.66
CA ILE A 121 2.75 10.29 4.89
C ILE A 121 2.37 10.22 6.37
N GLU A 122 1.08 10.05 6.64
CA GLU A 122 0.53 9.87 7.99
C GLU A 122 0.71 8.43 8.48
N CYS A 123 0.39 7.46 7.64
CA CYS A 123 0.56 6.05 7.98
C CYS A 123 0.81 5.17 6.76
N VAL A 124 1.42 4.02 7.02
CA VAL A 124 1.67 2.98 6.03
C VAL A 124 1.18 1.62 6.54
N VAL A 125 0.51 0.88 5.67
CA VAL A 125 0.09 -0.51 5.90
C VAL A 125 0.77 -1.39 4.88
N SER A 126 1.57 -2.34 5.36
CA SER A 126 2.28 -3.32 4.54
C SER A 126 1.73 -4.72 4.80
N ILE A 127 1.18 -5.35 3.75
CA ILE A 127 0.49 -6.64 3.82
C ILE A 127 1.34 -7.69 3.11
N SER A 128 1.78 -8.74 3.82
CA SER A 128 2.56 -9.86 3.28
C SER A 128 3.74 -9.41 2.39
N ALA A 129 4.46 -8.36 2.78
CA ALA A 129 5.52 -7.79 1.93
C ALA A 129 6.87 -8.49 2.12
N PRO A 130 7.64 -8.73 1.05
CA PRO A 130 8.96 -9.34 1.11
C PRO A 130 10.04 -8.30 1.50
N VAL A 131 9.86 -7.64 2.65
CA VAL A 131 10.74 -6.52 3.09
C VAL A 131 12.08 -6.96 3.68
N GLY A 132 12.37 -8.25 3.72
CA GLY A 132 13.63 -8.77 4.24
C GLY A 132 14.87 -8.40 3.41
N GLU A 133 14.67 -7.95 2.19
CA GLU A 133 15.71 -7.43 1.31
C GLU A 133 16.01 -5.94 1.58
N THR A 134 15.13 -5.26 2.31
CA THR A 134 15.37 -3.87 2.70
C THR A 134 16.44 -3.84 3.78
N PRO A 135 17.58 -3.20 3.55
CA PRO A 135 18.62 -3.07 4.58
C PRO A 135 18.05 -2.47 5.87
N ASP A 136 18.50 -2.95 7.02
CA ASP A 136 18.04 -2.48 8.34
C ASP A 136 18.13 -0.94 8.48
N GLU A 137 19.17 -0.36 7.88
CA GLU A 137 19.34 1.10 7.83
C GLU A 137 18.18 1.80 7.12
N LEU A 138 17.71 1.27 5.97
CA LEU A 138 16.59 1.82 5.24
C LEU A 138 15.27 1.59 5.98
N SER A 139 15.12 0.46 6.64
CA SER A 139 13.93 0.16 7.44
C SER A 139 13.71 1.18 8.56
N ARG A 140 14.78 1.73 9.14
CA ARG A 140 14.71 2.79 10.15
C ARG A 140 14.22 4.13 9.60
N ARG A 141 14.28 4.33 8.29
CA ARG A 141 13.81 5.55 7.60
C ARG A 141 12.33 5.53 7.28
N ILE A 142 11.65 4.39 7.45
CA ILE A 142 10.21 4.28 7.21
C ILE A 142 9.47 5.18 8.21
N THR A 143 8.76 6.18 7.69
CA THR A 143 8.08 7.21 8.48
C THR A 143 6.59 6.94 8.66
N GLY A 144 5.93 7.77 9.46
CA GLY A 144 4.51 7.65 9.79
C GLY A 144 4.21 6.50 10.76
N ARG A 145 2.93 6.30 11.06
CA ARG A 145 2.44 5.12 11.80
C ARG A 145 2.51 3.90 10.89
N LYS A 146 2.89 2.76 11.41
CA LYS A 146 3.12 1.54 10.62
C LYS A 146 2.26 0.39 11.10
N LEU A 147 1.54 -0.25 10.17
CA LEU A 147 0.87 -1.52 10.39
C LEU A 147 1.45 -2.57 9.44
N PHE A 148 1.95 -3.64 10.02
CA PHE A 148 2.35 -4.84 9.29
C PHE A 148 1.26 -5.89 9.45
N VAL A 149 0.83 -6.50 8.35
CA VAL A 149 -0.22 -7.53 8.33
C VAL A 149 0.31 -8.75 7.58
N CYS A 150 0.23 -9.94 8.18
CA CYS A 150 0.69 -11.16 7.53
C CYS A 150 0.04 -12.39 8.15
N ALA A 151 -0.13 -13.46 7.36
CA ALA A 151 -0.38 -14.79 7.89
C ALA A 151 0.93 -15.39 8.40
N ASP A 152 0.89 -16.11 9.53
CA ASP A 152 2.08 -16.65 10.21
C ASP A 152 2.72 -17.84 9.49
N GLU A 153 1.98 -18.51 8.61
CA GLU A 153 2.46 -19.56 7.71
C GLU A 153 2.39 -19.12 6.21
N ASP A 154 2.53 -17.83 5.92
CA ASP A 154 2.42 -17.28 4.57
C ASP A 154 3.12 -18.17 3.52
N ASN A 155 2.37 -18.64 2.52
CA ASN A 155 2.80 -19.69 1.58
C ASN A 155 3.85 -19.21 0.55
N LEU A 156 4.12 -17.91 0.47
CA LEU A 156 5.23 -17.33 -0.29
C LEU A 156 6.41 -16.90 0.60
N GLY A 157 6.36 -17.24 1.89
CA GLY A 157 7.46 -17.00 2.81
C GLY A 157 7.61 -15.56 3.28
N ALA A 158 6.55 -14.74 3.24
CA ALA A 158 6.64 -13.34 3.66
C ALA A 158 6.83 -13.17 5.18
N TRP A 159 6.37 -14.12 6.00
CA TRP A 159 6.35 -13.99 7.44
C TRP A 159 7.70 -13.61 8.09
N PRO A 160 8.84 -14.33 7.84
CA PRO A 160 10.13 -13.97 8.43
C PRO A 160 10.62 -12.60 7.97
N HIS A 161 10.30 -12.19 6.76
CA HIS A 161 10.65 -10.86 6.22
C HIS A 161 9.86 -9.76 6.93
N VAL A 162 8.56 -9.98 7.13
CA VAL A 162 7.70 -9.04 7.87
C VAL A 162 8.18 -8.89 9.32
N LEU A 163 8.52 -9.98 10.00
CA LEU A 163 9.05 -9.93 11.36
C LEU A 163 10.37 -9.14 11.45
N ARG A 164 11.28 -9.34 10.48
CA ARG A 164 12.54 -8.59 10.42
C ARG A 164 12.28 -7.10 10.24
N ALA A 165 11.44 -6.71 9.29
CA ALA A 165 11.08 -5.32 9.05
C ALA A 165 10.41 -4.70 10.28
N PHE A 166 9.44 -5.40 10.87
CA PHE A 166 8.78 -4.96 12.09
C PHE A 166 9.80 -4.76 13.24
N GLY A 167 10.78 -5.64 13.39
CA GLY A 167 11.85 -5.50 14.36
C GLY A 167 12.69 -4.24 14.16
N ALA A 168 13.01 -3.92 12.90
CA ALA A 168 13.92 -2.84 12.52
C ALA A 168 13.29 -1.43 12.53
N VAL A 169 11.99 -1.30 12.19
CA VAL A 169 11.36 0.03 12.09
C VAL A 169 11.12 0.68 13.46
N ALA A 170 11.22 2.00 13.48
CA ALA A 170 10.93 2.80 14.68
C ALA A 170 9.42 2.79 15.01
N VAL A 171 9.09 3.05 16.27
CA VAL A 171 7.71 3.30 16.74
C VAL A 171 7.16 4.61 16.15
N PRO A 172 5.83 4.78 16.02
CA PRO A 172 4.78 3.83 16.34
C PRO A 172 4.65 2.74 15.28
N LYS A 173 4.49 1.50 15.72
CA LYS A 173 4.33 0.34 14.84
C LYS A 173 3.44 -0.72 15.48
N THR A 174 2.66 -1.41 14.65
CA THR A 174 1.76 -2.51 15.04
C THR A 174 1.99 -3.70 14.12
N LEU A 175 1.95 -4.90 14.66
CA LEU A 175 1.94 -6.15 13.91
C LEU A 175 0.60 -6.84 14.13
N LEU A 176 -0.08 -7.17 13.04
CA LEU A 176 -1.30 -7.96 13.02
C LEU A 176 -1.01 -9.28 12.32
N ALA A 177 -0.92 -10.34 13.10
CA ALA A 177 -0.69 -11.69 12.61
C ALA A 177 -1.99 -12.49 12.61
N PHE A 178 -2.21 -13.27 11.55
CA PHE A 178 -3.34 -14.21 11.43
C PHE A 178 -2.80 -15.62 11.26
N GLY A 179 -3.44 -16.59 11.94
CA GLY A 179 -3.15 -18.00 11.72
C GLY A 179 -3.62 -18.43 10.33
N GLY A 180 -2.70 -18.86 9.45
CA GLY A 180 -3.05 -19.29 8.10
C GLY A 180 -1.87 -19.22 7.11
N LYS A 181 -2.16 -19.57 5.85
CA LYS A 181 -1.15 -19.69 4.79
C LYS A 181 -1.32 -18.65 3.68
N GLU A 182 -2.37 -17.87 3.76
CA GLU A 182 -2.79 -17.00 2.68
C GLU A 182 -1.84 -15.82 2.52
N HIS A 183 -1.35 -15.62 1.29
CA HIS A 183 -0.49 -14.50 0.93
C HIS A 183 -1.31 -13.32 0.41
N SER A 184 -1.03 -12.10 0.91
CA SER A 184 -1.47 -10.85 0.29
C SER A 184 -3.00 -10.82 0.07
N ARG A 185 -3.47 -10.68 -1.19
CA ARG A 185 -4.88 -10.67 -1.56
C ARG A 185 -5.64 -11.91 -1.07
N GLY A 186 -4.98 -13.07 -1.00
CA GLY A 186 -5.58 -14.30 -0.50
C GLY A 186 -6.10 -14.16 0.93
N MET A 187 -5.46 -13.34 1.75
CA MET A 187 -5.88 -13.06 3.13
C MET A 187 -7.29 -12.48 3.20
N PHE A 188 -7.69 -11.67 2.21
CA PHE A 188 -9.01 -11.02 2.19
C PHE A 188 -10.16 -12.00 1.94
N ALA A 189 -9.87 -13.15 1.33
CA ALA A 189 -10.83 -14.23 1.10
C ALA A 189 -10.80 -15.32 2.18
N ALA A 190 -9.87 -15.25 3.13
CA ALA A 190 -9.74 -16.19 4.24
C ALA A 190 -10.87 -16.01 5.27
N PRO A 191 -11.12 -16.98 6.16
CA PRO A 191 -12.12 -16.84 7.21
C PRO A 191 -11.93 -15.61 8.12
N TYR A 192 -10.69 -15.13 8.26
CA TYR A 192 -10.35 -13.91 8.99
C TYR A 192 -10.31 -12.66 8.11
N GLY A 193 -10.60 -12.77 6.82
CA GLY A 193 -10.40 -11.69 5.83
C GLY A 193 -11.17 -10.43 6.17
N ASP A 194 -12.42 -10.56 6.61
CA ASP A 194 -13.23 -9.41 7.01
C ASP A 194 -12.64 -8.68 8.23
N ALA A 195 -12.13 -9.41 9.20
CA ALA A 195 -11.45 -8.85 10.37
C ALA A 195 -10.14 -8.15 9.97
N ALA A 196 -9.37 -8.74 9.05
CA ALA A 196 -8.14 -8.14 8.54
C ALA A 196 -8.42 -6.82 7.81
N ILE A 197 -9.42 -6.81 6.91
CA ILE A 197 -9.82 -5.60 6.18
C ILE A 197 -10.32 -4.53 7.15
N SER A 198 -11.17 -4.88 8.12
CA SER A 198 -11.68 -3.94 9.12
C SER A 198 -10.54 -3.30 9.91
N ALA A 199 -9.59 -4.09 10.41
CA ALA A 199 -8.45 -3.58 11.16
C ALA A 199 -7.56 -2.64 10.31
N ILE A 200 -7.34 -2.95 9.03
CA ILE A 200 -6.60 -2.07 8.10
C ILE A 200 -7.34 -0.75 7.90
N VAL A 201 -8.65 -0.81 7.65
CA VAL A 201 -9.48 0.38 7.44
C VAL A 201 -9.51 1.25 8.69
N ASP A 202 -9.70 0.67 9.88
CA ASP A 202 -9.74 1.38 11.15
C ASP A 202 -8.38 2.02 11.47
N PHE A 203 -7.28 1.30 11.26
CA PHE A 203 -5.93 1.85 11.42
C PHE A 203 -5.69 3.10 10.57
N VAL A 204 -6.16 3.08 9.32
CA VAL A 204 -6.01 4.23 8.41
C VAL A 204 -6.95 5.36 8.81
N ALA A 205 -8.21 5.07 9.17
CA ALA A 205 -9.22 6.09 9.43
C ALA A 205 -9.04 6.79 10.79
N GLU A 206 -8.73 6.05 11.85
CA GLU A 206 -8.81 6.54 13.23
C GLU A 206 -7.50 7.11 13.77
N GLY A 207 -6.38 6.70 13.24
CA GLY A 207 -5.11 7.19 13.75
C GLY A 207 -4.68 6.54 15.08
N LEU A 208 -5.06 5.27 15.26
CA LEU A 208 -4.68 4.47 16.45
C LEU A 208 -3.18 4.22 16.52
#